data_6756bb7ef3a584ee2d7ecedec8041317
#
_entry.id   6756bb7ef3a584ee2d7ecedec8041317
#
_cell.length_a   1.000
_cell.length_b   1.000
_cell.length_c   1.000
_cell.angle_alpha   90.00
_cell.angle_beta   90.00
_cell.angle_gamma   90.00
#
_symmetry.space_group_name_H-M   'P 1'
#
loop_
_entity.id
_entity.type
_entity.pdbx_description
1 polymer ?
#
loop_
_entity_poly.entity_id
_entity_poly.type
_entity_poly.pdbx_seq_one_letter_code
_entity_poly.pdbx_strand_id
1 'polypeptide(L)'
;MIRPKLPGTGRTGRPSGQAWVQLSFDVPRTTVGYDRGLKVEGIDLWLDPHVRRPVAYVSHGHSDHCRAHGHAYVTPETADFYRHRTGKSALTVLHLGEPMAIGSHSVELFPAGHVLGSSQARVRDLGTGHVIVYTGDFKLRAS
;
A
#
# COMPACT_ATOMS: atom_id res chain seq x y z
N MET A 1 57.61 11.11 25.59
CA MET A 1 56.66 9.94 25.71
C MET A 1 55.83 10.18 26.96
N ILE A 2 54.65 10.79 26.81
CA ILE A 2 53.77 11.13 27.93
C ILE A 2 52.53 10.23 27.78
N ARG A 3 52.37 9.32 28.75
CA ARG A 3 51.16 8.46 28.85
C ARG A 3 50.03 9.27 29.48
N PRO A 4 48.83 9.28 28.93
CA PRO A 4 47.68 9.85 29.64
C PRO A 4 47.22 8.88 30.75
N LYS A 5 47.00 9.45 31.94
CA LYS A 5 46.49 8.81 33.15
C LYS A 5 44.97 8.57 33.00
N LEU A 6 44.54 7.30 33.11
CA LEU A 6 43.15 6.97 33.18
C LEU A 6 42.56 7.48 34.51
N PRO A 7 41.37 8.10 34.49
CA PRO A 7 40.66 8.46 35.71
C PRO A 7 40.02 7.20 36.34
N GLY A 8 40.11 7.14 37.65
CA GLY A 8 39.72 6.02 38.48
C GLY A 8 38.22 5.75 38.48
N THR A 9 37.90 4.50 38.79
CA THR A 9 36.58 3.97 39.06
C THR A 9 35.92 4.67 40.25
N GLY A 10 35.01 5.60 40.00
CA GLY A 10 34.17 6.24 40.99
C GLY A 10 32.71 5.99 40.67
N ARG A 11 32.06 5.25 41.58
CA ARG A 11 30.62 5.01 41.85
C ARG A 11 29.62 5.75 40.98
N THR A 12 28.80 4.93 40.31
CA THR A 12 27.35 5.05 40.03
C THR A 12 26.65 6.29 40.56
N GLY A 13 26.65 7.35 39.79
CA GLY A 13 25.65 8.37 39.79
C GLY A 13 25.16 8.49 38.35
N ARG A 14 23.91 8.12 38.06
CA ARG A 14 23.29 8.51 36.78
C ARG A 14 23.33 10.02 36.72
N PRO A 15 23.90 10.64 35.67
CA PRO A 15 23.73 12.07 35.47
C PRO A 15 22.24 12.31 35.19
N SER A 16 21.55 12.91 36.14
CA SER A 16 20.27 13.53 35.97
C SER A 16 20.47 14.70 35.01
N GLY A 17 19.94 14.58 33.78
CA GLY A 17 19.87 15.71 32.87
C GLY A 17 20.38 15.52 31.44
N GLN A 18 20.60 14.32 30.96
CA GLN A 18 20.67 14.13 29.51
C GLN A 18 19.23 14.01 28.98
N ALA A 19 18.64 15.13 28.59
CA ALA A 19 17.49 15.12 27.73
C ALA A 19 17.92 14.45 26.43
N TRP A 20 17.49 13.20 26.23
CA TRP A 20 17.55 12.57 24.94
C TRP A 20 16.64 13.41 24.04
N VAL A 21 17.23 14.20 23.16
CA VAL A 21 16.48 14.80 22.05
C VAL A 21 16.07 13.62 21.19
N GLN A 22 14.86 13.13 21.43
CA GLN A 22 14.21 12.18 20.55
C GLN A 22 13.88 12.97 19.29
N LEU A 23 14.77 12.92 18.31
CA LEU A 23 14.49 13.41 16.97
C LEU A 23 13.42 12.45 16.40
N SER A 24 12.17 12.73 16.70
CA SER A 24 11.06 12.13 15.97
C SER A 24 11.07 12.77 14.59
N PHE A 25 11.72 12.11 13.65
CA PHE A 25 11.46 12.39 12.25
C PHE A 25 10.04 11.89 11.99
N ASP A 26 9.08 12.78 12.08
CA ASP A 26 7.73 12.55 11.59
C ASP A 26 7.79 12.53 10.07
N VAL A 27 8.31 11.43 9.52
CA VAL A 27 8.24 11.19 8.08
C VAL A 27 6.78 10.86 7.82
N PRO A 28 6.05 11.68 7.06
CA PRO A 28 4.67 11.39 6.70
C PRO A 28 4.61 9.98 6.11
N ARG A 29 3.88 9.08 6.75
CA ARG A 29 3.72 7.71 6.27
C ARG A 29 2.48 7.65 5.44
N THR A 30 2.56 7.01 4.26
CA THR A 30 1.35 6.59 3.57
C THR A 30 0.60 5.64 4.51
N THR A 31 -0.61 6.01 4.84
CA THR A 31 -1.49 5.23 5.72
C THR A 31 -2.71 4.78 4.96
N VAL A 32 -3.42 3.80 5.51
CA VAL A 32 -4.71 3.36 4.99
C VAL A 32 -5.78 3.59 6.05
N GLY A 33 -6.89 4.21 5.62
CA GLY A 33 -8.10 4.29 6.41
C GLY A 33 -9.04 3.13 6.07
N TYR A 34 -9.97 2.81 6.97
CA TYR A 34 -10.99 1.79 6.73
C TYR A 34 -12.41 2.37 6.89
N ASP A 35 -13.18 2.29 5.81
CA ASP A 35 -14.64 2.50 5.80
C ASP A 35 -15.25 1.58 4.73
N ARG A 36 -15.64 0.37 5.10
CA ARG A 36 -16.18 -0.66 4.19
C ARG A 36 -15.31 -0.85 2.94
N GLY A 37 -14.00 -0.84 3.13
CA GLY A 37 -12.93 -0.90 2.17
C GLY A 37 -11.72 -0.15 2.69
N LEU A 38 -10.54 -0.41 2.14
CA LEU A 38 -9.30 0.28 2.50
C LEU A 38 -9.14 1.50 1.58
N LYS A 39 -8.96 2.68 2.16
CA LYS A 39 -8.64 3.89 1.41
C LYS A 39 -7.16 4.21 1.59
N VAL A 40 -6.46 4.46 0.50
CA VAL A 40 -5.11 5.00 0.55
C VAL A 40 -5.20 6.49 0.89
N GLU A 41 -4.61 6.89 2.00
CA GLU A 41 -4.62 8.30 2.41
C GLU A 41 -3.75 9.15 1.45
N GLY A 42 -4.20 10.38 1.22
CA GLY A 42 -3.52 11.31 0.32
C GLY A 42 -3.94 11.22 -1.15
N ILE A 43 -4.67 10.18 -1.56
CA ILE A 43 -5.26 10.04 -2.90
C ILE A 43 -6.68 9.48 -2.83
N ASP A 44 -7.47 9.68 -3.89
CA ASP A 44 -8.78 9.04 -4.01
C ASP A 44 -8.63 7.66 -4.66
N LEU A 45 -8.09 6.71 -3.88
CA LEU A 45 -7.96 5.33 -4.30
C LEU A 45 -8.41 4.39 -3.17
N TRP A 46 -9.39 3.56 -3.47
CA TRP A 46 -9.92 2.53 -2.59
C TRP A 46 -9.47 1.15 -3.07
N LEU A 47 -9.13 0.27 -2.15
CA LEU A 47 -8.68 -1.10 -2.43
C LEU A 47 -9.81 -2.06 -2.09
N ASP A 48 -10.36 -2.76 -3.08
CA ASP A 48 -11.48 -3.70 -3.00
C ASP A 48 -12.63 -3.24 -2.08
N PRO A 49 -13.19 -2.03 -2.27
CA PRO A 49 -14.24 -1.56 -1.37
C PRO A 49 -15.55 -2.34 -1.57
N HIS A 50 -16.19 -2.73 -0.46
CA HIS A 50 -17.45 -3.46 -0.47
C HIS A 50 -18.67 -2.61 -0.87
N VAL A 51 -18.47 -1.30 -1.01
CA VAL A 51 -19.49 -0.34 -1.44
C VAL A 51 -18.97 0.48 -2.61
N ARG A 52 -19.90 1.09 -3.37
CA ARG A 52 -19.50 1.97 -4.49
C ARG A 52 -18.64 3.12 -4.01
N ARG A 53 -17.52 3.34 -4.70
CA ARG A 53 -16.60 4.47 -4.50
C ARG A 53 -16.33 5.20 -5.82
N PRO A 54 -15.88 6.47 -5.78
CA PRO A 54 -15.52 7.21 -6.99
C PRO A 54 -14.43 6.50 -7.78
N VAL A 55 -13.36 6.08 -7.11
CA VAL A 55 -12.20 5.41 -7.72
C VAL A 55 -11.81 4.20 -6.87
N ALA A 56 -11.61 3.04 -7.50
CA ALA A 56 -11.22 1.82 -6.81
C ALA A 56 -10.23 0.99 -7.61
N TYR A 57 -9.34 0.32 -6.92
CA TYR A 57 -8.62 -0.84 -7.43
C TYR A 57 -9.45 -2.09 -7.10
N VAL A 58 -9.65 -2.95 -8.09
CA VAL A 58 -10.33 -4.24 -7.96
C VAL A 58 -9.33 -5.35 -8.24
N SER A 59 -8.99 -6.12 -7.19
CA SER A 59 -7.91 -7.10 -7.25
C SER A 59 -8.22 -8.30 -8.13
N HIS A 60 -9.50 -8.69 -8.21
CA HIS A 60 -9.96 -9.82 -9.02
C HIS A 60 -11.48 -9.82 -9.23
N GLY A 61 -11.96 -10.72 -10.06
CA GLY A 61 -13.36 -10.74 -10.53
C GLY A 61 -14.38 -11.42 -9.63
N HIS A 62 -14.10 -11.83 -8.39
CA HIS A 62 -15.12 -12.39 -7.49
C HIS A 62 -16.15 -11.33 -7.07
N SER A 63 -17.39 -11.77 -6.79
CA SER A 63 -18.53 -10.87 -6.58
C SER A 63 -18.43 -9.99 -5.34
N ASP A 64 -17.71 -10.41 -4.32
CA ASP A 64 -17.48 -9.67 -3.08
C ASP A 64 -16.44 -8.55 -3.25
N HIS A 65 -15.52 -8.66 -4.22
CA HIS A 65 -14.55 -7.64 -4.59
C HIS A 65 -15.02 -6.74 -5.73
N CYS A 66 -15.87 -7.26 -6.60
CA CYS A 66 -16.26 -6.62 -7.86
C CYS A 66 -17.56 -5.81 -7.71
N ARG A 67 -17.46 -4.53 -7.34
CA ARG A 67 -18.58 -3.59 -7.22
C ARG A 67 -18.55 -2.55 -8.34
N ALA A 68 -19.72 -1.98 -8.71
CA ALA A 68 -19.84 -0.94 -9.71
C ALA A 68 -19.33 0.40 -9.18
N HIS A 69 -18.03 0.69 -9.33
CA HIS A 69 -17.39 1.95 -8.94
C HIS A 69 -17.57 3.05 -9.99
N GLY A 70 -17.20 4.29 -9.66
CA GLY A 70 -17.17 5.40 -10.62
C GLY A 70 -16.08 5.18 -11.66
N HIS A 71 -14.91 4.74 -11.22
CA HIS A 71 -13.77 4.32 -12.05
C HIS A 71 -13.05 3.16 -11.38
N ALA A 72 -12.59 2.16 -12.14
CA ALA A 72 -11.87 1.01 -11.63
C ALA A 72 -10.49 0.85 -12.26
N TYR A 73 -9.49 0.54 -11.44
CA TYR A 73 -8.18 0.06 -11.89
C TYR A 73 -8.14 -1.46 -11.75
N VAL A 74 -7.82 -2.15 -12.82
CA VAL A 74 -7.94 -3.62 -12.91
C VAL A 74 -6.86 -4.21 -13.83
N THR A 75 -6.57 -5.50 -13.71
CA THR A 75 -5.80 -6.22 -14.74
C THR A 75 -6.64 -6.44 -16.01
N PRO A 76 -6.03 -6.78 -17.17
CA PRO A 76 -6.78 -7.06 -18.40
C PRO A 76 -7.89 -8.09 -18.20
N GLU A 77 -7.59 -9.21 -17.58
CA GLU A 77 -8.53 -10.31 -17.36
C GLU A 77 -9.64 -9.91 -16.36
N THR A 78 -9.27 -9.20 -15.29
CA THR A 78 -10.25 -8.67 -14.32
C THR A 78 -11.17 -7.65 -14.98
N ALA A 79 -10.71 -6.90 -15.98
CA ALA A 79 -11.53 -5.93 -16.72
C ALA A 79 -12.73 -6.59 -17.41
N ASP A 80 -12.56 -7.77 -17.98
CA ASP A 80 -13.65 -8.50 -18.63
C ASP A 80 -14.67 -9.01 -17.61
N PHE A 81 -14.20 -9.56 -16.48
CA PHE A 81 -15.09 -9.94 -15.37
C PHE A 81 -15.82 -8.73 -14.78
N TYR A 82 -15.11 -7.61 -14.62
CA TYR A 82 -15.69 -6.38 -14.07
C TYR A 82 -16.81 -5.85 -14.96
N ARG A 83 -16.59 -5.76 -16.27
CA ARG A 83 -17.62 -5.34 -17.25
C ARG A 83 -18.83 -6.27 -17.22
N HIS A 84 -18.60 -7.57 -17.24
CA HIS A 84 -19.65 -8.58 -17.22
C HIS A 84 -20.51 -8.50 -15.96
N ARG A 85 -19.89 -8.37 -14.78
CA ARG A 85 -20.59 -8.35 -13.49
C ARG A 85 -21.28 -7.04 -13.17
N THR A 86 -20.70 -5.92 -13.56
CA THR A 86 -21.16 -4.59 -13.12
C THR A 86 -21.87 -3.81 -14.23
N GLY A 87 -21.73 -4.21 -15.47
CA GLY A 87 -22.18 -3.44 -16.64
C GLY A 87 -21.41 -2.11 -16.81
N LYS A 88 -20.25 -1.92 -16.12
CA LYS A 88 -19.46 -0.68 -16.16
C LYS A 88 -18.23 -0.86 -17.02
N SER A 89 -17.90 0.19 -17.78
CA SER A 89 -16.71 0.27 -18.62
C SER A 89 -15.77 1.44 -18.27
N ALA A 90 -16.12 2.23 -17.25
CA ALA A 90 -15.23 3.28 -16.72
C ALA A 90 -14.11 2.63 -15.91
N LEU A 91 -13.06 2.20 -16.59
CA LEU A 91 -11.91 1.52 -15.98
C LEU A 91 -10.62 1.85 -16.74
N THR A 92 -9.51 1.66 -16.03
CA THR A 92 -8.14 1.67 -16.59
C THR A 92 -7.51 0.32 -16.37
N VAL A 93 -6.98 -0.27 -17.42
CA VAL A 93 -6.24 -1.51 -17.33
C VAL A 93 -4.81 -1.22 -16.89
N LEU A 94 -4.35 -1.93 -15.85
CA LEU A 94 -2.97 -1.93 -15.39
C LEU A 94 -2.34 -3.29 -15.73
N HIS A 95 -1.18 -3.25 -16.39
CA HIS A 95 -0.43 -4.46 -16.66
C HIS A 95 0.48 -4.83 -15.48
N LEU A 96 0.66 -6.13 -15.27
CA LEU A 96 1.53 -6.63 -14.20
C LEU A 96 2.97 -6.16 -14.41
N GLY A 97 3.61 -5.67 -13.34
CA GLY A 97 4.98 -5.18 -13.36
C GLY A 97 5.16 -3.78 -13.98
N GLU A 98 4.08 -3.13 -14.46
CA GLU A 98 4.14 -1.79 -15.03
C GLU A 98 3.59 -0.76 -14.03
N PRO A 99 4.43 0.08 -13.44
CA PRO A 99 3.96 1.09 -12.49
C PRO A 99 3.21 2.21 -13.20
N MET A 100 2.07 2.63 -12.64
CA MET A 100 1.29 3.77 -13.10
C MET A 100 1.17 4.82 -11.99
N ALA A 101 1.33 6.09 -12.33
CA ALA A 101 1.11 7.19 -11.40
C ALA A 101 -0.40 7.44 -11.22
N ILE A 102 -0.85 7.49 -9.96
CA ILE A 102 -2.22 7.84 -9.54
C ILE A 102 -2.08 8.93 -8.48
N GLY A 103 -2.34 10.18 -8.84
CA GLY A 103 -2.09 11.33 -7.98
C GLY A 103 -0.62 11.39 -7.53
N SER A 104 -0.39 11.51 -6.24
CA SER A 104 0.96 11.54 -5.63
C SER A 104 1.58 10.16 -5.41
N HIS A 105 0.96 9.08 -5.88
CA HIS A 105 1.41 7.71 -5.67
C HIS A 105 1.68 7.00 -6.99
N SER A 106 2.47 5.94 -6.93
CA SER A 106 2.66 4.96 -8.01
C SER A 106 2.03 3.64 -7.59
N VAL A 107 1.24 3.05 -8.48
CA VAL A 107 0.61 1.74 -8.28
C VAL A 107 1.20 0.75 -9.27
N GLU A 108 1.64 -0.40 -8.80
CA GLU A 108 2.19 -1.49 -9.60
C GLU A 108 1.56 -2.80 -9.16
N LEU A 109 1.15 -3.61 -10.13
CA LEU A 109 0.45 -4.87 -9.87
C LEU A 109 1.38 -6.08 -10.01
N PHE A 110 1.16 -7.08 -9.16
CA PHE A 110 1.87 -8.36 -9.15
C PHE A 110 0.86 -9.51 -9.13
N PRO A 111 1.18 -10.69 -9.68
CA PRO A 111 0.28 -11.83 -9.62
C PRO A 111 -0.08 -12.23 -8.19
N ALA A 112 -1.36 -12.49 -7.92
CA ALA A 112 -1.82 -13.02 -6.62
C ALA A 112 -1.95 -14.55 -6.61
N GLY A 113 -2.05 -15.19 -7.79
CA GLY A 113 -2.13 -16.65 -7.92
C GLY A 113 -3.47 -17.25 -7.48
N HIS A 114 -4.45 -16.44 -7.15
CA HIS A 114 -5.76 -16.89 -6.64
C HIS A 114 -6.68 -17.37 -7.77
N VAL A 115 -7.04 -16.47 -8.68
CA VAL A 115 -7.83 -16.76 -9.88
C VAL A 115 -7.25 -16.02 -11.08
N LEU A 116 -7.76 -16.29 -12.27
CA LEU A 116 -7.36 -15.60 -13.50
C LEU A 116 -7.52 -14.08 -13.33
N GLY A 117 -6.45 -13.34 -13.62
CA GLY A 117 -6.40 -11.87 -13.48
C GLY A 117 -6.23 -11.37 -12.06
N SER A 118 -6.20 -12.25 -11.03
CA SER A 118 -5.99 -11.79 -9.65
C SER A 118 -4.61 -11.17 -9.46
N SER A 119 -4.59 -10.02 -8.77
CA SER A 119 -3.37 -9.26 -8.56
C SER A 119 -3.27 -8.70 -7.15
N GLN A 120 -2.04 -8.44 -6.73
CA GLN A 120 -1.66 -7.67 -5.55
C GLN A 120 -1.26 -6.28 -6.02
N ALA A 121 -1.49 -5.25 -5.22
CA ALA A 121 -1.10 -3.90 -5.53
C ALA A 121 0.00 -3.40 -4.59
N ARG A 122 1.11 -2.93 -5.15
CA ARG A 122 2.12 -2.14 -4.45
C ARG A 122 1.83 -0.67 -4.71
N VAL A 123 1.52 0.06 -3.66
CA VAL A 123 1.25 1.50 -3.71
C VAL A 123 2.42 2.22 -3.05
N ARG A 124 3.12 3.06 -3.80
CA ARG A 124 4.27 3.83 -3.33
C ARG A 124 3.93 5.31 -3.34
N ASP A 125 4.08 5.97 -2.23
CA ASP A 125 4.08 7.44 -2.14
C ASP A 125 5.35 7.98 -2.79
N LEU A 126 5.20 8.84 -3.82
CA LEU A 126 6.32 9.37 -4.59
C LEU A 126 7.08 10.49 -3.86
N GLY A 127 6.45 11.13 -2.86
CA GLY A 127 7.09 12.16 -2.05
C GLY A 127 7.94 11.58 -0.92
N THR A 128 7.42 10.57 -0.22
CA THR A 128 8.08 9.98 0.96
C THR A 128 8.81 8.68 0.67
N GLY A 129 8.47 8.01 -0.43
CA GLY A 129 8.98 6.67 -0.78
C GLY A 129 8.33 5.53 0.01
N HIS A 130 7.38 5.80 0.89
CA HIS A 130 6.67 4.76 1.65
C HIS A 130 5.88 3.85 0.74
N VAL A 131 5.79 2.58 1.13
CA VAL A 131 5.15 1.52 0.36
C VAL A 131 4.10 0.82 1.19
N ILE A 132 2.92 0.64 0.58
CA ILE A 132 1.86 -0.24 1.06
C ILE A 132 1.76 -1.39 0.06
N VAL A 133 1.54 -2.60 0.55
CA VAL A 133 1.19 -3.76 -0.29
C VAL A 133 -0.19 -4.24 0.13
N TYR A 134 -1.11 -4.25 -0.82
CA TYR A 134 -2.43 -4.86 -0.69
C TYR A 134 -2.45 -6.18 -1.45
N THR A 135 -2.67 -7.26 -0.75
CA THR A 135 -2.58 -8.61 -1.33
C THR A 135 -3.88 -9.04 -2.03
N GLY A 136 -5.02 -8.46 -1.64
CA GLY A 136 -6.32 -9.05 -1.96
C GLY A 136 -6.35 -10.52 -1.54
N ASP A 137 -7.13 -11.32 -2.24
CA ASP A 137 -7.08 -12.77 -2.12
C ASP A 137 -5.88 -13.30 -2.89
N PHE A 138 -5.03 -14.08 -2.23
CA PHE A 138 -3.84 -14.65 -2.85
C PHE A 138 -3.71 -16.14 -2.53
N LYS A 139 -2.98 -16.85 -3.38
CA LYS A 139 -2.66 -18.25 -3.17
C LYS A 139 -1.15 -18.47 -3.29
N LEU A 140 -0.57 -19.03 -2.24
CA LEU A 140 0.80 -19.56 -2.31
C LEU A 140 0.74 -20.92 -2.98
N ARG A 141 1.49 -21.08 -4.08
CA ARG A 141 1.73 -22.41 -4.63
C ARG A 141 2.81 -23.06 -3.79
N ALA A 142 2.57 -24.28 -3.34
CA ALA A 142 3.65 -25.13 -2.86
C ALA A 142 4.63 -25.33 -4.04
N SER A 143 5.89 -24.97 -3.82
CA SER A 143 6.99 -25.27 -4.76
C SER A 143 7.29 -26.76 -4.77
#